data_214d233336fdad6d98b0bfdc6ddbd93e
#
_entry.id   214d233336fdad6d98b0bfdc6ddbd93e
#
_cell.length_a   1.000
_cell.length_b   1.000
_cell.length_c   1.000
_cell.angle_alpha   90.00
_cell.angle_beta   90.00
_cell.angle_gamma   90.00
#
_symmetry.space_group_name_H-M   'P 1'
#
loop_
_entity.id
_entity.type
_entity.pdbx_description
1 polymer ?
#
loop_
_entity_poly.entity_id
_entity_poly.type
_entity_poly.pdbx_seq_one_letter_code
_entity_poly.pdbx_strand_id
1 'polypeptide(L)'
;MMLTEVIPEALPDATAVKGFFDSLPLQKVIPPLILLLVGLVAIRLLLRLFDRVLERSRLERAAYAMLRSVMKALLYFILLLLVVGQLGVDVSSLIAILSVISLALSLAVQGALTNVVGGVTLLTTRPFKAGDFVELGDQSGTVLEVGVTYTKLQTPDNKIVSIPNSTAASAQITNFSAAGTRRVDLTVSASYDSPVELVKAALLRAANTPTSLFTPEPFVGVKEYGDSAITYVLQVWSGASDYWATYFAVNEAIHQEFARDGIEMTYPHLNVHLDRNP
;
A
#
# COMPACT_ATOMS: atom_id res chain seq x y z
N MET A 1 -68.28 40.09 -61.44
CA MET A 1 -67.61 39.95 -60.15
C MET A 1 -67.62 38.49 -59.88
N MET A 2 -66.53 37.78 -60.35
CA MET A 2 -66.40 36.32 -60.24
C MET A 2 -65.54 36.03 -59.02
N LEU A 3 -66.09 35.32 -58.08
CA LEU A 3 -65.37 34.75 -56.94
C LEU A 3 -64.70 33.45 -57.43
N THR A 4 -63.39 33.45 -57.53
CA THR A 4 -62.57 32.24 -57.75
C THR A 4 -62.46 31.48 -56.44
N GLU A 5 -63.07 30.29 -56.41
CA GLU A 5 -63.00 29.29 -55.41
C GLU A 5 -61.56 28.74 -55.36
N VAL A 6 -60.84 28.89 -54.23
CA VAL A 6 -59.57 28.28 -53.98
C VAL A 6 -59.86 26.84 -53.56
N ILE A 7 -59.49 25.87 -54.39
CA ILE A 7 -59.55 24.45 -54.14
C ILE A 7 -58.43 24.15 -53.13
N PRO A 8 -58.67 23.48 -51.98
CA PRO A 8 -57.63 23.11 -51.08
C PRO A 8 -56.75 21.97 -51.70
N GLU A 9 -55.48 22.19 -51.64
CA GLU A 9 -54.41 21.26 -52.07
C GLU A 9 -54.67 19.85 -51.51
N ALA A 10 -54.75 18.86 -52.39
CA ALA A 10 -55.08 17.48 -52.07
C ALA A 10 -54.05 16.91 -51.09
N LEU A 11 -54.48 16.33 -49.96
CA LEU A 11 -53.66 15.53 -49.04
C LEU A 11 -52.88 14.46 -49.85
N PRO A 12 -51.64 14.23 -49.56
CA PRO A 12 -50.82 13.26 -50.30
C PRO A 12 -51.49 11.88 -50.27
N ASP A 13 -51.59 11.30 -51.46
CA ASP A 13 -52.29 10.05 -51.73
C ASP A 13 -51.74 8.90 -50.79
N ALA A 14 -52.64 8.26 -50.06
CA ALA A 14 -52.31 7.20 -49.11
C ALA A 14 -51.54 6.04 -49.77
N THR A 15 -51.69 5.91 -51.13
CA THR A 15 -50.89 4.94 -51.90
C THR A 15 -49.44 5.38 -52.11
N ALA A 16 -49.18 6.69 -52.27
CA ALA A 16 -47.82 7.26 -52.36
C ALA A 16 -47.08 7.15 -51.02
N VAL A 17 -47.78 7.36 -49.90
CA VAL A 17 -47.23 7.19 -48.54
C VAL A 17 -46.93 5.71 -48.27
N LYS A 18 -47.83 4.77 -48.63
CA LYS A 18 -47.58 3.35 -48.55
C LYS A 18 -46.40 2.90 -49.39
N GLY A 19 -46.31 3.32 -50.65
CA GLY A 19 -45.19 3.00 -51.53
C GLY A 19 -43.84 3.52 -51.02
N PHE A 20 -43.83 4.70 -50.37
CA PHE A 20 -42.63 5.22 -49.72
C PHE A 20 -42.21 4.34 -48.51
N PHE A 21 -43.14 3.88 -47.68
CA PHE A 21 -42.83 2.97 -46.55
C PHE A 21 -42.43 1.56 -47.01
N ASP A 22 -43.01 1.04 -48.10
CA ASP A 22 -42.65 -0.28 -48.68
C ASP A 22 -41.29 -0.25 -49.41
N SER A 23 -40.84 0.92 -49.85
CA SER A 23 -39.50 1.12 -50.46
C SER A 23 -38.39 1.34 -49.45
N LEU A 24 -38.69 1.62 -48.18
CA LEU A 24 -37.70 1.72 -47.11
C LEU A 24 -37.26 0.30 -46.73
N PRO A 25 -35.93 0.03 -46.66
CA PRO A 25 -35.44 -1.27 -46.20
C PRO A 25 -35.63 -1.40 -44.69
N LEU A 26 -36.90 -1.49 -44.24
CA LEU A 26 -37.29 -1.53 -42.82
C LEU A 26 -36.49 -2.63 -42.05
N GLN A 27 -36.22 -3.76 -42.70
CA GLN A 27 -35.43 -4.83 -42.13
C GLN A 27 -33.98 -4.43 -41.83
N LYS A 28 -33.43 -3.41 -42.50
CA LYS A 28 -32.05 -2.91 -42.25
C LYS A 28 -32.01 -1.74 -41.26
N VAL A 29 -33.13 -1.02 -41.08
CA VAL A 29 -33.19 0.19 -40.23
C VAL A 29 -33.73 -0.11 -38.83
N ILE A 30 -34.68 -1.05 -38.72
CA ILE A 30 -35.31 -1.39 -37.44
C ILE A 30 -34.30 -1.93 -36.41
N PRO A 31 -33.40 -2.92 -36.72
CA PRO A 31 -32.48 -3.44 -35.75
C PRO A 31 -31.49 -2.42 -35.16
N PRO A 32 -30.84 -1.53 -35.99
CA PRO A 32 -30.00 -0.45 -35.45
C PRO A 32 -30.77 0.54 -34.58
N LEU A 33 -32.03 0.85 -34.93
CA LEU A 33 -32.87 1.76 -34.14
C LEU A 33 -33.23 1.16 -32.76
N ILE A 34 -33.60 -0.11 -32.73
CA ILE A 34 -33.85 -0.84 -31.48
C ILE A 34 -32.58 -0.87 -30.63
N LEU A 35 -31.43 -1.20 -31.24
CA LEU A 35 -30.14 -1.21 -30.57
C LEU A 35 -29.79 0.16 -29.99
N LEU A 36 -30.04 1.23 -30.74
CA LEU A 36 -29.84 2.61 -30.27
C LEU A 36 -30.72 2.92 -29.05
N LEU A 37 -32.01 2.61 -29.11
CA LEU A 37 -32.96 2.88 -28.02
C LEU A 37 -32.58 2.06 -26.76
N VAL A 38 -32.37 0.77 -26.92
CA VAL A 38 -31.97 -0.11 -25.82
C VAL A 38 -30.60 0.32 -25.24
N GLY A 39 -29.65 0.66 -26.12
CA GLY A 39 -28.33 1.14 -25.72
C GLY A 39 -28.39 2.46 -24.93
N LEU A 40 -29.23 3.43 -25.36
CA LEU A 40 -29.43 4.68 -24.62
C LEU A 40 -30.06 4.46 -23.24
N VAL A 41 -30.99 3.51 -23.12
CA VAL A 41 -31.55 3.11 -21.81
C VAL A 41 -30.48 2.43 -20.95
N ALA A 42 -29.74 1.50 -21.52
CA ALA A 42 -28.64 0.82 -20.82
C ALA A 42 -27.58 1.81 -20.31
N ILE A 43 -27.15 2.77 -21.16
CA ILE A 43 -26.18 3.81 -20.76
C ILE A 43 -26.74 4.64 -19.60
N ARG A 44 -28.01 5.04 -19.64
CA ARG A 44 -28.62 5.78 -18.53
C ARG A 44 -28.64 4.99 -17.24
N LEU A 45 -28.92 3.69 -17.30
CA LEU A 45 -28.91 2.81 -16.14
C LEU A 45 -27.50 2.62 -15.59
N LEU A 46 -26.52 2.35 -16.46
CA LEU A 46 -25.11 2.20 -16.09
C LEU A 46 -24.55 3.48 -15.46
N LEU A 47 -24.82 4.65 -16.03
CA LEU A 47 -24.39 5.92 -15.45
C LEU A 47 -25.04 6.19 -14.10
N ARG A 48 -26.34 5.88 -13.91
CA ARG A 48 -26.99 5.99 -12.59
C ARG A 48 -26.37 5.06 -11.55
N LEU A 49 -26.04 3.83 -11.95
CA LEU A 49 -25.37 2.89 -11.07
C LEU A 49 -23.96 3.38 -10.71
N PHE A 50 -23.23 3.87 -11.69
CA PHE A 50 -21.91 4.45 -11.52
C PHE A 50 -21.93 5.67 -10.58
N ASP A 51 -22.88 6.60 -10.81
CA ASP A 51 -23.08 7.76 -9.94
C ASP A 51 -23.36 7.34 -8.49
N ARG A 52 -24.23 6.34 -8.27
CA ARG A 52 -24.55 5.81 -6.93
C ARG A 52 -23.34 5.20 -6.20
N VAL A 53 -22.45 4.53 -6.94
CA VAL A 53 -21.22 3.96 -6.36
C VAL A 53 -20.23 5.07 -6.01
N LEU A 54 -20.06 6.05 -6.91
CA LEU A 54 -19.13 7.15 -6.71
C LEU A 54 -19.58 8.13 -5.60
N GLU A 55 -20.87 8.38 -5.45
CA GLU A 55 -21.42 9.23 -4.38
C GLU A 55 -21.14 8.68 -2.97
N ARG A 56 -20.96 7.35 -2.84
CA ARG A 56 -20.55 6.73 -1.59
C ARG A 56 -19.06 6.86 -1.30
N SER A 57 -18.25 7.18 -2.30
CA SER A 57 -16.82 7.42 -2.14
C SER A 57 -16.60 8.90 -1.77
N ARG A 58 -15.60 9.16 -0.91
CA ARG A 58 -15.22 10.52 -0.50
C ARG A 58 -14.36 11.23 -1.57
N LEU A 59 -14.71 11.04 -2.86
CA LEU A 59 -13.98 11.65 -3.97
C LEU A 59 -14.29 13.14 -4.07
N GLU A 60 -13.26 13.92 -4.37
CA GLU A 60 -13.44 15.34 -4.70
C GLU A 60 -14.32 15.51 -5.93
N ARG A 61 -15.12 16.59 -5.95
CA ARG A 61 -16.06 16.89 -7.04
C ARG A 61 -15.39 16.94 -8.41
N ALA A 62 -14.15 17.39 -8.49
CA ALA A 62 -13.39 17.45 -9.75
C ALA A 62 -13.08 16.05 -10.30
N ALA A 63 -12.61 15.14 -9.45
CA ALA A 63 -12.33 13.74 -9.81
C ALA A 63 -13.61 12.99 -10.23
N TYR A 64 -14.71 13.19 -9.49
CA TYR A 64 -16.02 12.66 -9.84
C TYR A 64 -16.47 13.11 -11.24
N ALA A 65 -16.42 14.43 -11.53
CA ALA A 65 -16.85 14.97 -12.81
C ALA A 65 -15.99 14.44 -13.98
N MET A 66 -14.69 14.31 -13.77
CA MET A 66 -13.76 13.75 -14.76
C MET A 66 -14.09 12.27 -15.05
N LEU A 67 -14.18 11.41 -14.02
CA LEU A 67 -14.49 9.98 -14.18
C LEU A 67 -15.85 9.77 -14.87
N ARG A 68 -16.86 10.54 -14.47
CA ARG A 68 -18.19 10.50 -15.08
C ARG A 68 -18.16 10.88 -16.56
N SER A 69 -17.40 11.92 -16.91
CA SER A 69 -17.27 12.37 -18.30
C SER A 69 -16.57 11.34 -19.19
N VAL A 70 -15.49 10.73 -18.68
CA VAL A 70 -14.76 9.65 -19.38
C VAL A 70 -15.65 8.43 -19.58
N MET A 71 -16.34 7.97 -18.53
CA MET A 71 -17.27 6.83 -18.60
C MET A 71 -18.40 7.10 -19.59
N LYS A 72 -18.99 8.31 -19.54
CA LYS A 72 -20.03 8.72 -20.48
C LYS A 72 -19.53 8.69 -21.92
N ALA A 73 -18.38 9.31 -22.21
CA ALA A 73 -17.80 9.35 -23.54
C ALA A 73 -17.53 7.93 -24.08
N LEU A 74 -16.96 7.05 -23.25
CA LEU A 74 -16.69 5.66 -23.62
C LEU A 74 -17.97 4.89 -23.98
N LEU A 75 -19.00 4.98 -23.15
CA LEU A 75 -20.26 4.28 -23.37
C LEU A 75 -20.97 4.73 -24.64
N TYR A 76 -21.01 6.05 -24.87
CA TYR A 76 -21.58 6.59 -26.12
C TYR A 76 -20.77 6.21 -27.34
N PHE A 77 -19.44 6.18 -27.24
CA PHE A 77 -18.57 5.76 -28.33
C PHE A 77 -18.77 4.29 -28.68
N ILE A 78 -18.86 3.41 -27.68
CA ILE A 78 -19.17 1.98 -27.90
C ILE A 78 -20.54 1.82 -28.58
N LEU A 79 -21.57 2.54 -28.10
CA LEU A 79 -22.90 2.48 -28.70
C LEU A 79 -22.85 2.94 -30.16
N LEU A 80 -22.12 4.01 -30.48
CA LEU A 80 -21.95 4.51 -31.83
C LEU A 80 -21.35 3.43 -32.75
N LEU A 81 -20.26 2.76 -32.31
CA LEU A 81 -19.62 1.68 -33.08
C LEU A 81 -20.58 0.52 -33.34
N LEU A 82 -21.36 0.11 -32.34
CA LEU A 82 -22.33 -0.98 -32.48
C LEU A 82 -23.44 -0.63 -33.48
N VAL A 83 -23.98 0.59 -33.42
CA VAL A 83 -25.04 1.05 -34.33
C VAL A 83 -24.51 1.17 -35.76
N VAL A 84 -23.33 1.75 -35.96
CA VAL A 84 -22.69 1.93 -37.27
C VAL A 84 -22.35 0.57 -37.88
N GLY A 85 -21.82 -0.38 -37.09
CA GLY A 85 -21.58 -1.75 -37.54
C GLY A 85 -22.85 -2.47 -37.98
N GLN A 86 -23.97 -2.27 -37.27
CA GLN A 86 -25.29 -2.83 -37.63
C GLN A 86 -25.83 -2.27 -38.96
N LEU A 87 -25.45 -1.03 -39.31
CA LEU A 87 -25.80 -0.44 -40.60
C LEU A 87 -24.97 -0.97 -41.78
N GLY A 88 -24.05 -1.92 -41.53
CA GLY A 88 -23.21 -2.57 -42.53
C GLY A 88 -21.91 -1.82 -42.86
N VAL A 89 -21.56 -0.80 -42.07
CA VAL A 89 -20.27 -0.13 -42.20
C VAL A 89 -19.18 -0.99 -41.53
N ASP A 90 -18.07 -1.23 -42.21
CA ASP A 90 -16.94 -1.94 -41.64
C ASP A 90 -16.24 -1.06 -40.58
N VAL A 91 -16.42 -1.44 -39.32
CA VAL A 91 -15.83 -0.76 -38.16
C VAL A 91 -14.53 -1.42 -37.69
N SER A 92 -14.04 -2.45 -38.41
CA SER A 92 -12.86 -3.24 -38.01
C SER A 92 -11.61 -2.39 -37.81
N SER A 93 -11.38 -1.42 -38.70
CA SER A 93 -10.24 -0.49 -38.57
C SER A 93 -10.36 0.42 -37.34
N LEU A 94 -11.57 0.86 -36.99
CA LEU A 94 -11.83 1.66 -35.79
C LEU A 94 -11.60 0.83 -34.51
N ILE A 95 -12.06 -0.43 -34.52
CA ILE A 95 -11.83 -1.36 -33.39
C ILE A 95 -10.33 -1.64 -33.24
N ALA A 96 -9.58 -1.80 -34.32
CA ALA A 96 -8.13 -1.99 -34.27
C ALA A 96 -7.42 -0.78 -33.64
N ILE A 97 -7.76 0.43 -34.07
CA ILE A 97 -7.20 1.67 -33.49
C ILE A 97 -7.57 1.78 -32.00
N LEU A 98 -8.84 1.52 -31.65
CA LEU A 98 -9.30 1.55 -30.27
C LEU A 98 -8.56 0.54 -29.37
N SER A 99 -8.25 -0.63 -29.92
CA SER A 99 -7.48 -1.66 -29.21
C SER A 99 -6.07 -1.17 -28.88
N VAL A 100 -5.40 -0.49 -29.80
CA VAL A 100 -4.07 0.11 -29.56
C VAL A 100 -4.15 1.21 -28.50
N ILE A 101 -5.15 2.09 -28.61
CA ILE A 101 -5.37 3.17 -27.61
C ILE A 101 -5.67 2.58 -26.23
N SER A 102 -6.49 1.52 -26.16
CA SER A 102 -6.83 0.84 -24.92
C SER A 102 -5.60 0.19 -24.27
N LEU A 103 -4.73 -0.43 -25.07
CA LEU A 103 -3.47 -0.98 -24.59
C LEU A 103 -2.56 0.12 -24.02
N ALA A 104 -2.39 1.23 -24.75
CA ALA A 104 -1.60 2.37 -24.28
C ALA A 104 -2.14 2.95 -22.96
N LEU A 105 -3.46 3.09 -22.86
CA LEU A 105 -4.12 3.57 -21.64
C LEU A 105 -3.94 2.59 -20.47
N SER A 106 -4.05 1.28 -20.73
CA SER A 106 -3.82 0.24 -19.71
C SER A 106 -2.41 0.31 -19.14
N LEU A 107 -1.40 0.49 -20.01
CA LEU A 107 -0.01 0.67 -19.56
C LEU A 107 0.17 1.97 -18.75
N ALA A 108 -0.51 3.05 -19.15
CA ALA A 108 -0.43 4.33 -18.44
C ALA A 108 -1.01 4.25 -17.01
N VAL A 109 -2.07 3.48 -16.77
CA VAL A 109 -2.72 3.34 -15.45
C VAL A 109 -2.23 2.14 -14.64
N GLN A 110 -1.36 1.30 -15.21
CA GLN A 110 -0.88 0.07 -14.61
C GLN A 110 -0.32 0.28 -13.19
N GLY A 111 0.52 1.32 -12.99
CA GLY A 111 1.11 1.61 -11.69
C GLY A 111 0.07 1.94 -10.62
N ALA A 112 -0.97 2.70 -10.97
CA ALA A 112 -2.06 3.01 -10.04
C ALA A 112 -2.84 1.75 -9.66
N LEU A 113 -3.16 0.89 -10.64
CA LEU A 113 -3.87 -0.36 -10.40
C LEU A 113 -3.05 -1.33 -9.53
N THR A 114 -1.74 -1.44 -9.76
CA THR A 114 -0.84 -2.28 -8.95
C THR A 114 -0.82 -1.83 -7.50
N ASN A 115 -0.87 -0.51 -7.23
CA ASN A 115 -0.97 0.01 -5.86
C ASN A 115 -2.30 -0.35 -5.20
N VAL A 116 -3.41 -0.28 -5.92
CA VAL A 116 -4.73 -0.70 -5.39
C VAL A 116 -4.72 -2.19 -5.07
N VAL A 117 -4.21 -3.04 -5.97
CA VAL A 117 -4.07 -4.49 -5.74
C VAL A 117 -3.15 -4.77 -4.54
N GLY A 118 -2.01 -4.06 -4.42
CA GLY A 118 -1.13 -4.13 -3.26
C GLY A 118 -1.86 -3.79 -1.96
N GLY A 119 -2.67 -2.73 -1.95
CA GLY A 119 -3.48 -2.33 -0.79
C GLY A 119 -4.49 -3.41 -0.40
N VAL A 120 -5.21 -3.98 -1.35
CA VAL A 120 -6.13 -5.10 -1.12
C VAL A 120 -5.39 -6.31 -0.56
N THR A 121 -4.22 -6.62 -1.10
CA THR A 121 -3.37 -7.71 -0.61
C THR A 121 -2.97 -7.50 0.85
N LEU A 122 -2.44 -6.32 1.20
CA LEU A 122 -2.05 -5.99 2.58
C LEU A 122 -3.23 -6.06 3.56
N LEU A 123 -4.40 -5.55 3.17
CA LEU A 123 -5.61 -5.58 4.00
C LEU A 123 -6.19 -6.99 4.18
N THR A 124 -5.99 -7.89 3.21
CA THR A 124 -6.49 -9.26 3.24
C THR A 124 -5.55 -10.19 4.00
N THR A 125 -4.24 -10.16 3.67
CA THR A 125 -3.22 -11.02 4.31
C THR A 125 -2.80 -10.52 5.69
N ARG A 126 -2.94 -9.23 5.95
CA ARG A 126 -2.65 -8.55 7.23
C ARG A 126 -1.29 -8.92 7.82
N PRO A 127 -0.19 -8.75 7.10
CA PRO A 127 1.14 -9.02 7.65
C PRO A 127 1.46 -8.06 8.81
N PHE A 128 0.78 -6.93 8.87
CA PHE A 128 0.78 -5.95 9.95
C PHE A 128 -0.57 -5.25 10.03
N LYS A 129 -0.81 -4.55 11.14
CA LYS A 129 -2.01 -3.74 11.40
C LYS A 129 -1.62 -2.34 11.86
N ALA A 130 -2.58 -1.41 11.87
CA ALA A 130 -2.37 -0.08 12.44
C ALA A 130 -1.96 -0.21 13.92
N GLY A 131 -0.91 0.54 14.31
CA GLY A 131 -0.27 0.49 15.61
C GLY A 131 0.95 -0.43 15.69
N ASP A 132 1.17 -1.35 14.74
CA ASP A 132 2.39 -2.18 14.73
C ASP A 132 3.61 -1.34 14.34
N PHE A 133 4.74 -1.57 15.00
CA PHE A 133 6.04 -1.07 14.56
C PHE A 133 6.65 -2.07 13.58
N VAL A 134 6.90 -1.60 12.38
CA VAL A 134 7.35 -2.44 11.25
C VAL A 134 8.54 -1.82 10.52
N GLU A 135 9.25 -2.66 9.81
CA GLU A 135 10.23 -2.29 8.81
C GLU A 135 9.77 -2.82 7.46
N LEU A 136 9.63 -1.92 6.49
CA LEU A 136 9.22 -2.19 5.11
C LEU A 136 10.36 -1.76 4.17
N GLY A 137 11.19 -2.71 3.76
CA GLY A 137 12.44 -2.39 3.06
C GLY A 137 13.34 -1.52 3.94
N ASP A 138 13.67 -0.31 3.48
CA ASP A 138 14.55 0.62 4.19
C ASP A 138 13.82 1.58 5.15
N GLN A 139 12.51 1.45 5.30
CA GLN A 139 11.68 2.36 6.10
C GLN A 139 11.13 1.66 7.33
N SER A 140 11.42 2.24 8.51
CA SER A 140 10.91 1.74 9.79
C SER A 140 9.98 2.75 10.43
N GLY A 141 8.88 2.28 11.03
CA GLY A 141 7.93 3.14 11.72
C GLY A 141 6.70 2.41 12.21
N THR A 142 5.88 3.14 12.96
CA THR A 142 4.57 2.66 13.40
C THR A 142 3.56 2.84 12.26
N VAL A 143 2.84 1.80 11.92
CA VAL A 143 1.79 1.84 10.89
C VAL A 143 0.65 2.72 11.39
N LEU A 144 0.38 3.83 10.69
CA LEU A 144 -0.78 4.68 10.96
C LEU A 144 -2.03 4.14 10.28
N GLU A 145 -1.92 3.88 8.98
CA GLU A 145 -3.02 3.35 8.17
C GLU A 145 -2.51 2.64 6.92
N VAL A 146 -3.30 1.69 6.44
CA VAL A 146 -3.19 1.11 5.10
C VAL A 146 -4.32 1.68 4.26
N GLY A 147 -3.99 2.65 3.41
CA GLY A 147 -4.94 3.27 2.48
C GLY A 147 -5.13 2.45 1.20
N VAL A 148 -5.89 2.99 0.24
CA VAL A 148 -6.16 2.31 -1.04
C VAL A 148 -4.90 2.16 -1.89
N THR A 149 -4.03 3.17 -1.91
CA THR A 149 -2.84 3.22 -2.77
C THR A 149 -1.53 3.38 -2.01
N TYR A 150 -1.58 3.86 -0.75
CA TYR A 150 -0.42 4.10 0.11
C TYR A 150 -0.64 3.55 1.50
N THR A 151 0.42 2.99 2.08
CA THR A 151 0.56 2.71 3.52
C THR A 151 1.33 3.85 4.16
N LYS A 152 0.85 4.38 5.29
CA LYS A 152 1.52 5.47 6.03
C LYS A 152 2.17 4.92 7.29
N LEU A 153 3.46 5.24 7.45
CA LEU A 153 4.24 4.97 8.65
C LEU A 153 4.57 6.28 9.38
N GLN A 154 4.60 6.23 10.70
CA GLN A 154 5.15 7.28 11.54
C GLN A 154 6.50 6.82 12.08
N THR A 155 7.57 7.53 11.72
CA THR A 155 8.92 7.24 12.21
C THR A 155 9.06 7.66 13.68
N PRO A 156 10.06 7.14 14.42
CA PRO A 156 10.29 7.52 15.81
C PRO A 156 10.56 9.03 16.02
N ASP A 157 11.09 9.71 15.00
CA ASP A 157 11.31 11.16 14.97
C ASP A 157 10.09 11.95 14.46
N ASN A 158 8.89 11.31 14.48
CA ASN A 158 7.59 11.91 14.18
C ASN A 158 7.39 12.38 12.73
N LYS A 159 8.09 11.79 11.77
CA LYS A 159 7.85 12.01 10.34
C LYS A 159 6.81 11.03 9.81
N ILE A 160 6.03 11.45 8.81
CA ILE A 160 5.09 10.57 8.13
C ILE A 160 5.68 10.16 6.79
N VAL A 161 5.92 8.86 6.63
CA VAL A 161 6.40 8.25 5.39
C VAL A 161 5.22 7.57 4.71
N SER A 162 4.95 7.95 3.45
CA SER A 162 3.91 7.33 2.62
C SER A 162 4.56 6.40 1.60
N ILE A 163 4.34 5.10 1.76
CA ILE A 163 4.91 4.05 0.91
C ILE A 163 3.82 3.57 -0.05
N PRO A 164 4.06 3.53 -1.38
CA PRO A 164 3.12 2.92 -2.33
C PRO A 164 2.84 1.48 -1.94
N ASN A 165 1.57 1.08 -1.97
CA ASN A 165 1.18 -0.27 -1.51
C ASN A 165 1.81 -1.39 -2.34
N SER A 166 2.08 -1.17 -3.62
CA SER A 166 2.82 -2.14 -4.46
C SER A 166 4.22 -2.39 -3.93
N THR A 167 4.91 -1.32 -3.49
CA THR A 167 6.24 -1.41 -2.86
C THR A 167 6.14 -2.10 -1.51
N ALA A 168 5.21 -1.68 -0.64
CA ALA A 168 5.02 -2.26 0.68
C ALA A 168 4.67 -3.76 0.62
N ALA A 169 3.83 -4.18 -0.35
CA ALA A 169 3.42 -5.58 -0.51
C ALA A 169 4.51 -6.48 -1.09
N SER A 170 5.47 -5.91 -1.85
CA SER A 170 6.60 -6.65 -2.44
C SER A 170 7.88 -6.58 -1.63
N ALA A 171 7.98 -5.67 -0.65
CA ALA A 171 9.14 -5.54 0.23
C ALA A 171 9.22 -6.71 1.23
N GLN A 172 10.42 -6.93 1.76
CA GLN A 172 10.56 -7.72 2.97
C GLN A 172 9.90 -6.97 4.12
N ILE A 173 9.03 -7.66 4.87
CA ILE A 173 8.28 -7.11 5.99
C ILE A 173 8.83 -7.71 7.29
N THR A 174 9.39 -6.86 8.16
CA THR A 174 9.74 -7.24 9.53
C THR A 174 8.73 -6.57 10.46
N ASN A 175 7.91 -7.37 11.16
CA ASN A 175 6.95 -6.86 12.14
C ASN A 175 7.50 -7.11 13.56
N PHE A 176 7.88 -6.04 14.24
CA PHE A 176 8.45 -6.09 15.57
C PHE A 176 7.41 -6.18 16.69
N SER A 177 6.12 -5.94 16.36
CA SER A 177 5.03 -5.91 17.35
C SER A 177 4.20 -7.20 17.36
N ALA A 178 4.17 -7.95 16.24
CA ALA A 178 3.26 -9.08 16.06
C ALA A 178 3.43 -10.20 17.09
N ALA A 179 4.67 -10.46 17.53
CA ALA A 179 4.97 -11.48 18.52
C ALA A 179 4.62 -11.06 19.97
N GLY A 180 4.30 -9.78 20.20
CA GLY A 180 4.00 -9.24 21.52
C GLY A 180 5.21 -9.07 22.45
N THR A 181 6.27 -9.85 22.26
CA THR A 181 7.52 -9.76 23.02
C THR A 181 8.69 -9.56 22.05
N ARG A 182 9.75 -8.90 22.55
CA ARG A 182 10.96 -8.63 21.78
C ARG A 182 12.19 -8.83 22.66
N ARG A 183 13.27 -9.40 22.08
CA ARG A 183 14.53 -9.59 22.77
C ARG A 183 15.43 -8.37 22.59
N VAL A 184 15.91 -7.84 23.70
CA VAL A 184 16.95 -6.82 23.77
C VAL A 184 18.29 -7.54 23.84
N ASP A 185 19.15 -7.33 22.85
CA ASP A 185 20.51 -7.89 22.79
C ASP A 185 21.52 -6.77 23.07
N LEU A 186 22.28 -6.91 24.16
CA LEU A 186 23.30 -5.98 24.58
C LEU A 186 24.68 -6.65 24.54
N THR A 187 25.68 -5.87 24.17
CA THR A 187 27.09 -6.31 24.19
C THR A 187 27.85 -5.41 25.14
N VAL A 188 28.54 -6.02 26.10
CA VAL A 188 29.27 -5.31 27.17
C VAL A 188 30.67 -5.90 27.30
N SER A 189 31.65 -5.04 27.54
CA SER A 189 33.04 -5.46 27.73
C SER A 189 33.48 -5.26 29.18
N ALA A 190 34.22 -6.22 29.72
CA ALA A 190 34.82 -6.16 31.05
C ALA A 190 36.29 -6.58 31.00
N SER A 191 37.09 -6.10 31.98
CA SER A 191 38.52 -6.44 32.14
C SER A 191 38.75 -7.94 32.24
N TYR A 192 39.89 -8.42 31.72
CA TYR A 192 40.41 -9.76 31.96
C TYR A 192 40.68 -10.05 33.46
N ASP A 193 40.90 -9.00 34.26
CA ASP A 193 41.12 -9.11 35.69
C ASP A 193 39.84 -9.39 36.48
N SER A 194 38.68 -9.21 35.85
CA SER A 194 37.38 -9.50 36.49
C SER A 194 37.00 -10.98 36.29
N PRO A 195 36.69 -11.72 37.33
CA PRO A 195 36.26 -13.11 37.23
C PRO A 195 34.98 -13.22 36.36
N VAL A 196 35.00 -14.15 35.41
CA VAL A 196 33.87 -14.31 34.45
C VAL A 196 32.53 -14.55 35.14
N GLU A 197 32.52 -15.35 36.22
CA GLU A 197 31.28 -15.65 36.95
C GLU A 197 30.76 -14.43 37.72
N LEU A 198 31.64 -13.54 38.20
CA LEU A 198 31.24 -12.28 38.83
C LEU A 198 30.59 -11.36 37.81
N VAL A 199 31.18 -11.22 36.61
CA VAL A 199 30.61 -10.41 35.50
C VAL A 199 29.25 -10.94 35.06
N LYS A 200 29.13 -12.27 34.89
CA LYS A 200 27.84 -12.87 34.54
C LYS A 200 26.76 -12.63 35.61
N ALA A 201 27.12 -12.78 36.88
CA ALA A 201 26.19 -12.53 37.98
C ALA A 201 25.74 -11.07 38.03
N ALA A 202 26.63 -10.10 37.82
CA ALA A 202 26.32 -8.69 37.73
C ALA A 202 25.38 -8.37 36.56
N LEU A 203 25.66 -8.94 35.37
CA LEU A 203 24.80 -8.77 34.19
C LEU A 203 23.40 -9.37 34.36
N LEU A 204 23.29 -10.55 35.01
CA LEU A 204 21.97 -11.13 35.33
C LEU A 204 21.18 -10.27 36.30
N ARG A 205 21.81 -9.60 37.25
CA ARG A 205 21.15 -8.65 38.14
C ARG A 205 20.72 -7.40 37.39
N ALA A 206 21.59 -6.90 36.51
CA ALA A 206 21.26 -5.73 35.65
C ALA A 206 20.08 -6.01 34.70
N ALA A 207 19.85 -7.27 34.32
CA ALA A 207 18.71 -7.68 33.52
C ALA A 207 17.38 -7.48 34.27
N ASN A 208 17.38 -7.35 35.58
CA ASN A 208 16.15 -7.19 36.38
C ASN A 208 15.69 -5.72 36.45
N THR A 209 15.02 -5.29 35.40
CA THR A 209 14.38 -3.96 35.33
C THR A 209 12.86 -4.08 35.37
N PRO A 210 12.12 -2.99 35.68
CA PRO A 210 10.66 -3.03 35.75
C PRO A 210 9.95 -3.49 34.49
N THR A 211 10.58 -3.34 33.33
CA THR A 211 10.03 -3.68 32.01
C THR A 211 10.58 -4.99 31.42
N SER A 212 11.52 -5.64 32.15
CA SER A 212 12.08 -6.91 31.75
C SER A 212 11.12 -8.07 32.00
N LEU A 213 11.08 -9.03 31.09
CA LEU A 213 10.36 -10.29 31.23
C LEU A 213 11.36 -11.41 31.58
N PHE A 214 10.95 -12.30 32.50
CA PHE A 214 11.74 -13.44 32.93
C PHE A 214 11.28 -14.78 32.34
N THR A 215 10.39 -14.71 31.37
CA THR A 215 9.97 -15.88 30.58
C THR A 215 9.97 -15.50 29.11
N PRO A 216 10.95 -15.94 28.34
CA PRO A 216 12.14 -16.75 28.69
C PRO A 216 13.14 -16.04 29.64
N GLU A 217 13.92 -16.80 30.38
CA GLU A 217 14.94 -16.27 31.28
C GLU A 217 16.00 -15.43 30.53
N PRO A 218 16.57 -14.38 31.17
CA PRO A 218 17.71 -13.66 30.62
C PRO A 218 18.90 -14.56 30.40
N PHE A 219 19.62 -14.37 29.31
CA PHE A 219 20.83 -15.13 29.01
C PHE A 219 22.06 -14.25 29.06
N VAL A 220 23.12 -14.74 29.69
CA VAL A 220 24.46 -14.12 29.71
C VAL A 220 25.50 -15.10 29.26
N GLY A 221 26.33 -14.71 28.29
CA GLY A 221 27.44 -15.52 27.81
C GLY A 221 28.67 -14.70 27.47
N VAL A 222 29.85 -15.35 27.50
CA VAL A 222 31.05 -14.78 26.88
C VAL A 222 30.84 -14.86 25.36
N LYS A 223 30.95 -13.73 24.67
CA LYS A 223 30.84 -13.65 23.22
C LYS A 223 32.18 -13.84 22.54
N GLU A 224 33.21 -13.16 23.03
CA GLU A 224 34.58 -13.23 22.49
C GLU A 224 35.61 -12.71 23.47
N TYR A 225 36.87 -13.13 23.28
CA TYR A 225 38.04 -12.62 23.97
C TYR A 225 38.73 -11.62 23.03
N GLY A 226 38.55 -10.30 23.29
CA GLY A 226 39.13 -9.23 22.49
C GLY A 226 40.55 -8.84 22.95
N ASP A 227 41.17 -7.90 22.24
CA ASP A 227 42.55 -7.47 22.49
C ASP A 227 42.78 -6.86 23.89
N SER A 228 41.75 -6.19 24.44
CA SER A 228 41.89 -5.46 25.72
C SER A 228 40.79 -5.79 26.72
N ALA A 229 39.81 -6.60 26.36
CA ALA A 229 38.66 -6.92 27.20
C ALA A 229 37.98 -8.22 26.78
N ILE A 230 37.26 -8.85 27.71
CA ILE A 230 36.31 -9.93 27.41
C ILE A 230 34.98 -9.31 27.08
N THR A 231 34.42 -9.64 25.92
CA THR A 231 33.10 -9.18 25.47
C THR A 231 32.04 -10.20 25.87
N TYR A 232 30.98 -9.71 26.52
CA TYR A 232 29.83 -10.50 26.97
C TYR A 232 28.60 -10.11 26.16
N VAL A 233 27.70 -11.06 25.97
CA VAL A 233 26.35 -10.82 25.47
C VAL A 233 25.37 -10.98 26.62
N LEU A 234 24.45 -10.03 26.74
CA LEU A 234 23.29 -10.07 27.62
C LEU A 234 22.03 -10.00 26.76
N GLN A 235 21.14 -10.97 26.92
CA GLN A 235 19.85 -11.05 26.21
C GLN A 235 18.72 -10.98 27.23
N VAL A 236 17.86 -9.99 27.06
CA VAL A 236 16.73 -9.74 27.96
C VAL A 236 15.46 -9.64 27.14
N TRP A 237 14.38 -10.25 27.59
CA TRP A 237 13.08 -10.13 26.93
C TRP A 237 12.26 -8.99 27.51
N SER A 238 11.49 -8.32 26.65
CA SER A 238 10.58 -7.23 27.02
C SER A 238 9.28 -7.34 26.25
N GLY A 239 8.25 -6.60 26.67
CA GLY A 239 7.12 -6.32 25.80
C GLY A 239 7.58 -5.55 24.57
N ALA A 240 6.93 -5.77 23.43
CA ALA A 240 7.30 -5.08 22.18
C ALA A 240 7.21 -3.55 22.31
N SER A 241 6.26 -3.03 23.08
CA SER A 241 6.10 -1.60 23.40
C SER A 241 7.21 -1.05 24.29
N ASP A 242 7.79 -1.90 25.13
CA ASP A 242 8.73 -1.51 26.17
C ASP A 242 10.20 -1.74 25.77
N TYR A 243 10.43 -2.13 24.50
CA TYR A 243 11.76 -2.47 24.00
C TYR A 243 12.80 -1.40 24.31
N TRP A 244 12.54 -0.16 23.96
CA TRP A 244 13.49 0.93 24.17
C TRP A 244 13.64 1.30 25.64
N ALA A 245 12.53 1.28 26.41
CA ALA A 245 12.59 1.51 27.85
C ALA A 245 13.44 0.45 28.54
N THR A 246 13.28 -0.83 28.19
CA THR A 246 14.11 -1.93 28.70
C THR A 246 15.55 -1.80 28.24
N TYR A 247 15.79 -1.46 26.98
CA TYR A 247 17.14 -1.28 26.43
C TYR A 247 17.95 -0.25 27.24
N PHE A 248 17.39 0.93 27.49
CA PHE A 248 18.09 1.98 28.22
C PHE A 248 18.20 1.66 29.72
N ALA A 249 17.14 1.14 30.34
CA ALA A 249 17.15 0.79 31.76
C ALA A 249 18.20 -0.31 32.06
N VAL A 250 18.31 -1.33 31.22
CA VAL A 250 19.32 -2.39 31.40
C VAL A 250 20.73 -1.83 31.20
N ASN A 251 20.96 -0.96 30.21
CA ASN A 251 22.27 -0.32 30.03
C ASN A 251 22.70 0.50 31.26
N GLU A 252 21.80 1.26 31.84
CA GLU A 252 22.07 2.01 33.08
C GLU A 252 22.32 1.07 34.26
N ALA A 253 21.52 0.01 34.39
CA ALA A 253 21.70 -0.98 35.44
C ALA A 253 23.03 -1.73 35.33
N ILE A 254 23.54 -2.03 34.13
CA ILE A 254 24.86 -2.63 33.92
C ILE A 254 25.94 -1.75 34.53
N HIS A 255 25.93 -0.45 34.29
CA HIS A 255 26.91 0.47 34.85
C HIS A 255 26.87 0.46 36.38
N GLN A 256 25.68 0.46 36.99
CA GLN A 256 25.49 0.45 38.43
C GLN A 256 25.98 -0.87 39.08
N GLU A 257 25.61 -2.01 38.45
CA GLU A 257 26.01 -3.33 38.94
C GLU A 257 27.51 -3.55 38.85
N PHE A 258 28.15 -3.10 37.75
CA PHE A 258 29.60 -3.18 37.58
C PHE A 258 30.33 -2.30 38.60
N ALA A 259 29.87 -1.06 38.82
CA ALA A 259 30.44 -0.19 39.83
C ALA A 259 30.29 -0.77 41.25
N ARG A 260 29.15 -1.42 41.56
CA ARG A 260 28.92 -2.05 42.85
C ARG A 260 29.90 -3.22 43.12
N ASP A 261 30.15 -4.03 42.09
CA ASP A 261 31.00 -5.24 42.23
C ASP A 261 32.48 -4.95 41.89
N GLY A 262 32.86 -3.71 41.61
CA GLY A 262 34.23 -3.33 41.26
C GLY A 262 34.70 -3.90 39.92
N ILE A 263 33.77 -4.21 38.98
CA ILE A 263 34.05 -4.67 37.63
C ILE A 263 34.48 -3.50 36.78
N GLU A 264 35.67 -3.57 36.19
CA GLU A 264 36.22 -2.50 35.36
C GLU A 264 35.75 -2.63 33.90
N MET A 265 35.23 -1.56 33.35
CA MET A 265 35.02 -1.38 31.91
C MET A 265 36.31 -0.80 31.31
N THR A 266 37.06 -1.65 30.61
CA THR A 266 38.41 -1.28 30.15
C THR A 266 38.39 -0.35 28.94
N TYR A 267 39.36 0.56 28.92
CA TYR A 267 39.77 1.28 27.72
C TYR A 267 40.71 0.43 26.86
N PRO A 268 40.97 0.75 25.59
CA PRO A 268 42.00 0.10 24.81
C PRO A 268 43.36 0.17 25.52
N HIS A 269 43.98 -0.99 25.75
CA HIS A 269 45.27 -1.10 26.38
C HIS A 269 46.36 -1.30 25.33
N LEU A 270 47.55 -0.67 25.56
CA LEU A 270 48.75 -0.88 24.79
C LEU A 270 49.84 -1.34 25.74
N ASN A 271 50.37 -2.57 25.56
CA ASN A 271 51.53 -3.04 26.27
C ASN A 271 52.79 -2.50 25.61
N VAL A 272 53.51 -1.62 26.30
CA VAL A 272 54.76 -1.05 25.81
C VAL A 272 55.95 -1.68 26.56
N HIS A 273 56.77 -2.45 25.84
CA HIS A 273 58.05 -2.98 26.36
C HIS A 273 59.15 -1.95 26.06
N LEU A 274 59.71 -1.35 27.12
CA LEU A 274 60.81 -0.44 27.00
C LEU A 274 62.11 -1.20 27.22
N ASP A 275 62.85 -1.54 26.17
CA ASP A 275 64.21 -2.04 26.27
C ASP A 275 65.14 -0.87 26.70
N ARG A 276 65.59 -0.91 27.95
CA ARG A 276 66.67 -0.06 28.41
C ARG A 276 67.96 -0.73 27.93
N ASN A 277 68.46 -0.28 26.76
CA ASN A 277 69.84 -0.61 26.43
C ASN A 277 70.74 0.02 27.48
N PRO A 278 71.74 -0.77 28.03
CA PRO A 278 72.71 -0.29 29.02
C PRO A 278 73.65 0.79 28.43
#